data_f750dcf4fbe17f139e601bf27c00c6e9
#
_entry.id   f750dcf4fbe17f139e601bf27c00c6e9
#
_cell.length_a   1.000
_cell.length_b   1.000
_cell.length_c   1.000
_cell.angle_alpha   90.00
_cell.angle_beta   90.00
_cell.angle_gamma   90.00
#
_symmetry.space_group_name_H-M   'P 1'
#
loop_
_entity.id
_entity.type
_entity.pdbx_description
1 polymer ?
#
loop_
_entity_poly.entity_id
_entity_poly.type
_entity_poly.pdbx_seq_one_letter_code
_entity_poly.pdbx_strand_id
1 'polypeptide(L)'
;MKNTTLCYIENPQGEYLMLHRVKKENDLNHDKWIGVGGKFEPFESPEDCLLREVQEETGLTLTSYRCRGMVTFLLGELTEYMFLYTADAWTGTLVKDAARNEGILEWVPKEQVEQLPIWEGDKIFFRLLEEDRPFFSLKLRYEDDTLAEAVLDGKPL
;
A
#
# COMPACT_ATOMS: atom_id res chain seq x y z
N MET A 1 -12.46 -7.82 10.81
CA MET A 1 -11.95 -8.08 9.45
C MET A 1 -12.13 -6.85 8.61
N LYS A 2 -11.09 -6.44 7.88
CA LYS A 2 -11.12 -5.27 7.00
C LYS A 2 -10.80 -5.67 5.58
N ASN A 3 -11.43 -5.00 4.61
CA ASN A 3 -11.03 -5.04 3.21
C ASN A 3 -10.54 -3.65 2.82
N THR A 4 -9.35 -3.58 2.27
CA THR A 4 -8.72 -2.31 1.91
C THR A 4 -8.07 -2.39 0.55
N THR A 5 -7.70 -1.23 0.00
CA THR A 5 -6.80 -1.14 -1.14
C THR A 5 -5.49 -0.52 -0.68
N LEU A 6 -4.42 -0.91 -1.35
CA LEU A 6 -3.09 -0.35 -1.14
C LEU A 6 -2.48 -0.15 -2.52
N CYS A 7 -2.09 1.08 -2.83
CA CYS A 7 -1.61 1.43 -4.17
C CYS A 7 -0.23 2.08 -4.11
N TYR A 8 0.66 1.62 -4.95
CA TYR A 8 1.96 2.26 -5.18
C TYR A 8 1.93 2.89 -6.56
N ILE A 9 1.92 4.22 -6.59
CA ILE A 9 1.89 5.01 -7.82
C ILE A 9 3.33 5.28 -8.23
N GLU A 10 3.68 4.94 -9.45
CA GLU A 10 5.03 5.10 -9.96
C GLU A 10 5.08 6.23 -10.99
N ASN A 11 6.04 7.16 -10.83
CA ASN A 11 6.25 8.23 -11.80
C ASN A 11 7.30 7.81 -12.86
N PRO A 12 7.44 8.58 -13.95
CA PRO A 12 8.42 8.25 -14.98
C PRO A 12 9.88 8.24 -14.51
N GLN A 13 10.18 8.82 -13.36
CA GLN A 13 11.52 8.85 -12.79
C GLN A 13 11.84 7.59 -11.97
N GLY A 14 10.93 6.63 -11.90
CA GLY A 14 11.17 5.39 -11.15
C GLY A 14 11.00 5.56 -9.64
N GLU A 15 10.10 6.45 -9.23
CA GLU A 15 9.80 6.69 -7.82
C GLU A 15 8.40 6.23 -7.49
N TYR A 16 8.20 5.73 -6.27
CA TYR A 16 6.87 5.47 -5.73
C TYR A 16 6.39 6.63 -4.88
N LEU A 17 5.10 6.96 -4.98
CA LEU A 17 4.46 7.90 -4.07
C LEU A 17 4.19 7.21 -2.75
N MET A 18 4.87 7.66 -1.70
CA MET A 18 4.78 7.05 -0.38
C MET A 18 4.14 8.02 0.61
N LEU A 19 3.34 7.47 1.53
CA LEU A 19 2.73 8.20 2.63
C LEU A 19 3.50 7.88 3.91
N HIS A 20 4.12 8.91 4.51
CA HIS A 20 4.78 8.77 5.80
C HIS A 20 3.76 9.09 6.91
N ARG A 21 3.36 8.08 7.67
CA ARG A 21 2.30 8.15 8.67
C ARG A 21 2.83 8.75 9.97
N VAL A 22 2.78 10.07 10.10
CA VAL A 22 3.36 10.76 11.27
C VAL A 22 2.36 11.61 12.04
N LYS A 23 1.11 11.73 11.57
CA LYS A 23 0.15 12.68 12.15
C LYS A 23 -0.78 12.09 13.19
N LYS A 24 -0.86 10.76 13.31
CA LYS A 24 -1.68 10.07 14.30
C LYS A 24 -0.79 9.22 15.20
N GLU A 25 -0.69 9.57 16.49
CA GLU A 25 0.19 8.85 17.42
C GLU A 25 -0.29 7.43 17.73
N ASN A 26 -1.61 7.20 17.77
CA ASN A 26 -2.18 5.88 18.07
C ASN A 26 -2.44 5.06 16.81
N ASP A 27 -1.85 5.46 15.69
CA ASP A 27 -1.98 4.77 14.42
C ASP A 27 -1.10 3.51 14.43
N LEU A 28 -1.67 2.38 13.97
CA LEU A 28 -0.93 1.13 13.77
C LEU A 28 0.29 1.33 12.88
N ASN A 29 0.19 2.20 11.89
CA ASN A 29 1.25 2.50 10.94
C ASN A 29 2.09 3.72 11.36
N HIS A 30 2.01 4.16 12.62
CA HIS A 30 2.72 5.36 13.05
C HIS A 30 4.21 5.28 12.73
N ASP A 31 4.74 6.35 12.14
CA ASP A 31 6.12 6.49 11.66
C ASP A 31 6.50 5.55 10.51
N LYS A 32 5.59 4.73 10.00
CA LYS A 32 5.87 3.88 8.85
C LYS A 32 5.53 4.58 7.55
N TRP A 33 6.24 4.17 6.51
CA TRP A 33 5.97 4.59 5.13
C TRP A 33 5.14 3.51 4.46
N ILE A 34 4.04 3.89 3.86
CA ILE A 34 3.13 2.97 3.17
C ILE A 34 2.69 3.57 1.83
N GLY A 35 1.99 2.76 1.03
CA GLY A 35 1.32 3.27 -0.17
C GLY A 35 0.06 4.05 0.20
N VAL A 36 -0.68 4.48 -0.81
CA VAL A 36 -1.96 5.16 -0.63
C VAL A 36 -3.11 4.17 -0.80
N GLY A 37 -4.21 4.42 -0.11
CA GLY A 37 -5.38 3.54 -0.16
C GLY A 37 -6.18 3.65 1.12
N GLY A 38 -7.15 2.77 1.29
CA GLY A 38 -7.98 2.79 2.48
C GLY A 38 -9.07 1.74 2.43
N LYS A 39 -10.01 1.86 3.36
CA LYS A 39 -11.10 0.90 3.55
C LYS A 39 -12.17 1.01 2.49
N PHE A 40 -12.71 -0.14 2.09
CA PHE A 40 -13.91 -0.17 1.26
C PHE A 40 -15.08 0.49 1.97
N GLU A 41 -15.85 1.23 1.22
CA GLU A 41 -17.19 1.66 1.62
C GLU A 41 -18.23 0.66 1.09
N PRO A 42 -19.45 0.67 1.64
CA PRO A 42 -20.50 -0.23 1.14
C PRO A 42 -20.69 -0.06 -0.37
N PHE A 43 -20.91 -1.18 -1.05
CA PHE A 43 -21.18 -1.27 -2.48
C PHE A 43 -20.00 -0.92 -3.40
N GLU A 44 -18.80 -0.78 -2.86
CA GLU A 44 -17.62 -0.53 -3.67
C GLU A 44 -16.96 -1.82 -4.13
N SER A 45 -16.56 -1.84 -5.40
CA SER A 45 -15.58 -2.81 -5.89
C SER A 45 -14.17 -2.39 -5.43
N PRO A 46 -13.16 -3.26 -5.55
CA PRO A 46 -11.78 -2.85 -5.28
C PRO A 46 -11.37 -1.62 -6.10
N GLU A 47 -11.77 -1.54 -7.38
CA GLU A 47 -11.45 -0.39 -8.24
C GLU A 47 -12.16 0.88 -7.78
N ASP A 48 -13.43 0.78 -7.36
CA ASP A 48 -14.15 1.93 -6.83
C ASP A 48 -13.42 2.50 -5.61
N CYS A 49 -13.03 1.63 -4.69
CA CYS A 49 -12.28 2.01 -3.49
C CYS A 49 -10.93 2.63 -3.85
N LEU A 50 -10.20 1.99 -4.75
CA LEU A 50 -8.91 2.48 -5.22
C LEU A 50 -8.99 3.91 -5.75
N LEU A 51 -9.90 4.13 -6.70
CA LEU A 51 -10.01 5.44 -7.36
C LEU A 51 -10.45 6.52 -6.38
N ARG A 52 -11.39 6.21 -5.49
CA ARG A 52 -11.86 7.15 -4.49
C ARG A 52 -10.77 7.51 -3.49
N GLU A 53 -10.13 6.50 -2.89
CA GLU A 53 -9.10 6.71 -1.87
C GLU A 53 -7.89 7.46 -2.42
N VAL A 54 -7.43 7.10 -3.62
CA VAL A 54 -6.29 7.81 -4.23
C VAL A 54 -6.65 9.27 -4.48
N GLN A 55 -7.85 9.53 -4.99
CA GLN A 55 -8.28 10.90 -5.25
C GLN A 55 -8.39 11.71 -3.94
N GLU A 56 -8.96 11.12 -2.90
CA GLU A 56 -9.08 11.79 -1.61
C GLU A 56 -7.73 12.08 -0.96
N GLU A 57 -6.80 11.12 -1.03
CA GLU A 57 -5.51 11.26 -0.36
C GLU A 57 -4.48 12.06 -1.15
N THR A 58 -4.59 12.11 -2.47
CA THR A 58 -3.54 12.67 -3.32
C THR A 58 -4.00 13.77 -4.27
N GLY A 59 -5.28 13.84 -4.58
CA GLY A 59 -5.81 14.70 -5.64
C GLY A 59 -5.66 14.12 -7.03
N LEU A 60 -5.07 12.93 -7.17
CA LEU A 60 -4.85 12.30 -8.46
C LEU A 60 -6.01 11.40 -8.84
N THR A 61 -6.36 11.40 -10.13
CA THR A 61 -7.32 10.45 -10.71
C THR A 61 -6.54 9.47 -11.57
N LEU A 62 -6.46 8.22 -11.11
CA LEU A 62 -5.70 7.19 -11.82
C LEU A 62 -6.35 6.85 -13.15
N THR A 63 -5.53 6.72 -14.21
CA THR A 63 -5.97 6.34 -15.55
C THR A 63 -5.34 5.03 -16.02
N SER A 64 -4.27 4.58 -15.39
CA SER A 64 -3.65 3.27 -15.67
C SER A 64 -3.23 2.65 -14.35
N TYR A 65 -3.81 1.50 -14.03
CA TYR A 65 -3.55 0.79 -12.79
C TYR A 65 -3.78 -0.70 -13.00
N ARG A 66 -3.17 -1.50 -12.15
CA ARG A 66 -3.27 -2.96 -12.25
C ARG A 66 -3.29 -3.57 -10.86
N CYS A 67 -4.20 -4.53 -10.64
CA CYS A 67 -4.19 -5.32 -9.41
C CYS A 67 -3.05 -6.33 -9.48
N ARG A 68 -2.13 -6.28 -8.54
CA ARG A 68 -0.94 -7.10 -8.54
C ARG A 68 -1.10 -8.33 -7.67
N GLY A 69 -1.92 -8.26 -6.65
CA GLY A 69 -2.12 -9.37 -5.74
C GLY A 69 -3.04 -9.05 -4.58
N MET A 70 -3.20 -10.02 -3.71
CA MET A 70 -3.92 -9.90 -2.45
C MET A 70 -2.92 -10.12 -1.32
N VAL A 71 -2.84 -9.17 -0.39
CA VAL A 71 -2.00 -9.30 0.80
C VAL A 71 -2.92 -9.50 2.00
N THR A 72 -2.73 -10.61 2.71
CA THR A 72 -3.43 -10.87 3.97
C THR A 72 -2.54 -10.45 5.11
N PHE A 73 -2.93 -9.39 5.81
CA PHE A 73 -2.18 -8.84 6.93
C PHE A 73 -2.82 -9.29 8.23
N LEU A 74 -2.05 -9.98 9.07
CA LEU A 74 -2.52 -10.51 10.35
C LEU A 74 -1.68 -9.94 11.49
N LEU A 75 -2.34 -9.31 12.45
CA LEU A 75 -1.69 -8.80 13.66
C LEU A 75 -2.65 -8.90 14.83
N GLY A 76 -2.32 -9.75 15.83
CA GLY A 76 -3.24 -10.02 16.93
C GLY A 76 -4.57 -10.55 16.40
N GLU A 77 -5.67 -9.87 16.74
CA GLU A 77 -7.00 -10.25 16.26
C GLU A 77 -7.37 -9.56 14.94
N LEU A 78 -6.51 -8.68 14.45
CA LEU A 78 -6.76 -7.97 13.19
C LEU A 78 -6.47 -8.87 12.01
N THR A 79 -7.44 -8.96 11.09
CA THR A 79 -7.26 -9.54 9.76
C THR A 79 -7.63 -8.48 8.74
N GLU A 80 -6.70 -8.14 7.88
CA GLU A 80 -6.91 -7.17 6.82
C GLU A 80 -6.55 -7.79 5.47
N TYR A 81 -7.51 -7.75 4.54
CA TYR A 81 -7.28 -8.18 3.16
C TYR A 81 -7.04 -6.94 2.32
N MET A 82 -5.80 -6.77 1.85
CA MET A 82 -5.39 -5.61 1.07
C MET A 82 -5.29 -5.99 -0.40
N PHE A 83 -6.09 -5.34 -1.24
CA PHE A 83 -5.96 -5.46 -2.69
C PHE A 83 -4.81 -4.55 -3.11
N LEU A 84 -3.71 -5.17 -3.54
CA LEU A 84 -2.47 -4.48 -3.87
C LEU A 84 -2.48 -4.06 -5.34
N TYR A 85 -2.38 -2.75 -5.57
CA TYR A 85 -2.35 -2.17 -6.90
C TYR A 85 -1.05 -1.42 -7.15
N THR A 86 -0.66 -1.34 -8.43
CA THR A 86 0.31 -0.37 -8.90
C THR A 86 -0.36 0.48 -9.96
N ALA A 87 0.09 1.74 -10.10
CA ALA A 87 -0.44 2.68 -11.09
C ALA A 87 0.71 3.48 -11.68
N ASP A 88 0.62 3.83 -12.97
CA ASP A 88 1.68 4.54 -13.66
C ASP A 88 1.19 5.71 -14.51
N ALA A 89 -0.10 6.02 -14.47
CA ALA A 89 -0.64 7.17 -15.17
C ALA A 89 -1.85 7.73 -14.41
N TRP A 90 -2.02 9.04 -14.51
CA TRP A 90 -3.07 9.76 -13.82
C TRP A 90 -3.32 11.10 -14.48
N THR A 91 -4.46 11.73 -14.12
CA THR A 91 -4.75 13.12 -14.40
C THR A 91 -4.84 13.88 -13.08
N GLY A 92 -4.87 15.20 -13.15
CA GLY A 92 -4.90 16.03 -11.95
C GLY A 92 -3.51 16.34 -11.44
N THR A 93 -3.45 17.03 -10.32
CA THR A 93 -2.21 17.51 -9.72
C THR A 93 -2.09 16.99 -8.30
N LEU A 94 -0.91 16.50 -7.94
CA LEU A 94 -0.65 16.03 -6.58
C LEU A 94 -0.80 17.18 -5.59
N VAL A 95 -1.64 16.96 -4.58
CA VAL A 95 -1.82 17.86 -3.45
C VAL A 95 -1.19 17.19 -2.24
N LYS A 96 0.03 17.57 -1.91
CA LYS A 96 0.83 16.89 -0.89
C LYS A 96 0.19 16.87 0.50
N ASP A 97 -0.60 17.87 0.83
CA ASP A 97 -1.28 17.96 2.11
C ASP A 97 -2.72 17.44 2.09
N ALA A 98 -3.16 16.81 0.98
CA ALA A 98 -4.47 16.19 0.91
C ALA A 98 -4.60 15.10 1.99
N ALA A 99 -3.52 14.40 2.30
CA ALA A 99 -3.47 13.38 3.34
C ALA A 99 -3.06 13.93 4.70
N ARG A 100 -3.26 15.23 4.94
CA ARG A 100 -2.76 15.93 6.14
C ARG A 100 -3.18 15.34 7.48
N ASN A 101 -4.29 14.63 7.53
CA ASN A 101 -4.76 13.98 8.76
C ASN A 101 -4.05 12.65 9.02
N GLU A 102 -3.30 12.14 8.07
CA GLU A 102 -2.66 10.84 8.15
C GLU A 102 -1.13 10.91 8.05
N GLY A 103 -0.60 11.88 7.30
CA GLY A 103 0.85 11.99 7.14
C GLY A 103 1.27 12.90 6.00
N ILE A 104 2.45 12.63 5.48
CA ILE A 104 3.10 13.44 4.46
C ILE A 104 3.37 12.56 3.24
N LEU A 105 3.02 13.06 2.05
CA LEU A 105 3.26 12.39 0.78
C LEU A 105 4.62 12.79 0.21
N GLU A 106 5.40 11.81 -0.21
CA GLU A 106 6.72 12.02 -0.82
C GLU A 106 6.94 11.03 -1.96
N TRP A 107 7.59 11.49 -3.03
CA TRP A 107 8.12 10.59 -4.05
C TRP A 107 9.44 10.02 -3.56
N VAL A 108 9.55 8.70 -3.55
CA VAL A 108 10.75 8.00 -3.06
C VAL A 108 11.28 7.07 -4.15
N PRO A 109 12.57 7.19 -4.52
CA PRO A 109 13.15 6.26 -5.47
C PRO A 109 12.92 4.80 -5.05
N LYS A 110 12.53 3.96 -5.99
CA LYS A 110 12.15 2.57 -5.71
C LYS A 110 13.25 1.81 -4.98
N GLU A 111 14.51 2.06 -5.35
CA GLU A 111 15.66 1.40 -4.73
C GLU A 111 15.92 1.85 -3.30
N GLN A 112 15.27 2.92 -2.83
CA GLN A 112 15.44 3.43 -1.47
C GLN A 112 14.29 3.05 -0.54
N VAL A 113 13.19 2.51 -1.08
CA VAL A 113 11.98 2.24 -0.29
C VAL A 113 12.24 1.24 0.82
N GLU A 114 13.03 0.19 0.57
CA GLU A 114 13.30 -0.84 1.58
C GLU A 114 14.18 -0.33 2.74
N GLN A 115 14.79 0.84 2.60
CA GLN A 115 15.61 1.45 3.65
C GLN A 115 14.80 2.35 4.59
N LEU A 116 13.54 2.61 4.25
CA LEU A 116 12.64 3.39 5.09
C LEU A 116 12.05 2.53 6.20
N PRO A 117 11.53 3.13 7.28
CA PRO A 117 10.71 2.40 8.24
C PRO A 117 9.43 1.91 7.56
N ILE A 118 9.43 0.66 7.14
CA ILE A 118 8.28 -0.01 6.53
C ILE A 118 8.02 -1.31 7.29
N TRP A 119 6.84 -1.90 7.07
CA TRP A 119 6.59 -3.25 7.57
C TRP A 119 7.53 -4.23 6.89
N GLU A 120 8.09 -5.18 7.64
CA GLU A 120 9.06 -6.15 7.10
C GLU A 120 8.52 -6.93 5.90
N GLY A 121 7.25 -7.30 5.94
CA GLY A 121 6.64 -8.06 4.86
C GLY A 121 6.46 -7.25 3.57
N ASP A 122 6.45 -5.93 3.66
CA ASP A 122 6.35 -5.09 2.48
C ASP A 122 7.55 -5.28 1.55
N LYS A 123 8.73 -5.58 2.13
CA LYS A 123 9.93 -5.89 1.34
C LYS A 123 9.70 -7.08 0.42
N ILE A 124 8.91 -8.04 0.86
CA ILE A 124 8.61 -9.22 0.05
C ILE A 124 7.80 -8.81 -1.17
N PHE A 125 6.70 -8.08 -0.97
CA PHE A 125 5.89 -7.73 -2.14
C PHE A 125 6.55 -6.70 -3.03
N PHE A 126 7.40 -5.80 -2.53
CA PHE A 126 8.16 -4.91 -3.39
C PHE A 126 9.04 -5.70 -4.37
N ARG A 127 9.67 -6.78 -3.91
CA ARG A 127 10.47 -7.65 -4.76
C ARG A 127 9.63 -8.39 -5.79
N LEU A 128 8.45 -8.86 -5.39
CA LEU A 128 7.52 -9.49 -6.32
C LEU A 128 7.03 -8.51 -7.39
N LEU A 129 6.79 -7.25 -7.02
CA LEU A 129 6.41 -6.20 -7.96
C LEU A 129 7.55 -5.91 -8.95
N GLU A 130 8.79 -5.84 -8.47
CA GLU A 130 9.95 -5.60 -9.32
C GLU A 130 10.17 -6.73 -10.32
N GLU A 131 9.93 -7.97 -9.90
CA GLU A 131 10.01 -9.14 -10.77
C GLU A 131 8.84 -9.23 -11.75
N ASP A 132 7.87 -8.32 -11.65
CA ASP A 132 6.62 -8.35 -12.41
C ASP A 132 5.90 -9.69 -12.30
N ARG A 133 5.87 -10.23 -11.09
CA ARG A 133 5.22 -11.52 -10.84
C ARG A 133 3.73 -11.44 -11.16
N PRO A 134 3.16 -12.48 -11.82
CA PRO A 134 1.71 -12.55 -12.01
C PRO A 134 0.96 -12.49 -10.67
N PHE A 135 -0.33 -12.19 -10.72
CA PHE A 135 -1.16 -12.05 -9.52
C PHE A 135 -0.78 -13.08 -8.45
N PHE A 136 -0.54 -12.60 -7.22
CA PHE A 136 -0.12 -13.46 -6.12
C PHE A 136 -0.98 -13.24 -4.88
N SER A 137 -0.97 -14.23 -3.99
CA SER A 137 -1.56 -14.13 -2.66
C SER A 137 -0.45 -14.24 -1.63
N LEU A 138 -0.29 -13.21 -0.82
CA LEU A 138 0.78 -13.14 0.18
C LEU A 138 0.17 -12.96 1.56
N LYS A 139 0.39 -13.95 2.44
CA LYS A 139 -0.03 -13.85 3.84
C LYS A 139 1.15 -13.42 4.69
N LEU A 140 0.96 -12.39 5.49
CA LEU A 140 1.98 -11.85 6.39
C LEU A 140 1.40 -11.80 7.80
N ARG A 141 1.95 -12.59 8.70
CA ARG A 141 1.53 -12.60 10.10
C ARG A 141 2.61 -11.98 10.97
N TYR A 142 2.19 -11.04 11.78
CA TYR A 142 3.07 -10.29 12.66
C TYR A 142 2.82 -10.62 14.13
N GLU A 143 3.87 -10.57 14.91
CA GLU A 143 3.84 -10.53 16.36
C GLU A 143 4.47 -9.18 16.74
N ASP A 144 3.65 -8.23 17.20
CA ASP A 144 4.02 -6.82 17.35
C ASP A 144 4.57 -6.30 16.01
N ASP A 145 5.78 -5.76 15.97
CA ASP A 145 6.40 -5.27 14.72
C ASP A 145 7.21 -6.33 13.98
N THR A 146 7.25 -7.56 14.49
CA THR A 146 8.09 -8.62 13.94
C THR A 146 7.29 -9.51 13.00
N LEU A 147 7.78 -9.71 11.78
CA LEU A 147 7.19 -10.65 10.84
C LEU A 147 7.46 -12.07 11.33
N ALA A 148 6.39 -12.77 11.71
CA ALA A 148 6.49 -14.12 12.27
C ALA A 148 6.29 -15.20 11.21
N GLU A 149 5.49 -14.91 10.17
CA GLU A 149 5.20 -15.89 9.12
C GLU A 149 4.91 -15.18 7.82
N ALA A 150 5.44 -15.72 6.72
CA ALA A 150 5.11 -15.27 5.37
C ALA A 150 4.79 -16.48 4.50
N VAL A 151 3.67 -16.41 3.79
CA VAL A 151 3.21 -17.51 2.92
C VAL A 151 2.84 -16.93 1.57
N LEU A 152 3.45 -17.44 0.52
CA LEU A 152 3.24 -16.98 -0.85
C LEU A 152 2.51 -18.06 -1.65
N ASP A 153 1.32 -17.72 -2.17
CA ASP A 153 0.49 -18.64 -2.96
C ASP A 153 0.31 -19.98 -2.25
N GLY A 154 0.10 -19.93 -0.92
CA GLY A 154 -0.10 -21.12 -0.10
C GLY A 154 1.16 -21.85 0.33
N LYS A 155 2.35 -21.34 -0.02
CA LYS A 155 3.63 -21.99 0.31
C LYS A 155 4.43 -21.13 1.28
N PRO A 156 4.85 -21.67 2.44
CA PRO A 156 5.69 -20.92 3.38
C PRO A 156 6.99 -20.44 2.75
N LEU A 157 7.37 -19.24 3.09
CA LEU A 157 8.64 -18.66 2.66
C LEU A 157 9.73 -18.90 3.71
#